data_0a13ec5bb261d0100125b2ccbca4919e
#
_entry.id   0a13ec5bb261d0100125b2ccbca4919e
#
_cell.length_a   1.000
_cell.length_b   1.000
_cell.length_c   1.000
_cell.angle_alpha   90.00
_cell.angle_beta   90.00
_cell.angle_gamma   90.00
#
_symmetry.space_group_name_H-M   'P 1'
#
loop_
_entity.id
_entity.type
_entity.pdbx_description
1 polymer ?
#
loop_
_entity_poly.entity_id
_entity_poly.type
_entity_poly.pdbx_seq_one_letter_code
_entity_poly.pdbx_strand_id
1 'polypeptide(L)'
;MNIKKTIIGALLLFIAAPSFAQQTENVHGVYTYTVGEDETFSIAEMRHKCIVGAQNEAIKEKFNENIKANTNMVDMDISGEAISRFVEEIEAYSAAEWLGDSKPSVFKADYAADRLTFTAEVWGEAREITQPSVDLRWSILCGGTTDSYQSKKFNNRDRIYIKFKSPVSGYLAIYVLDSSNKKASCWLPYRSNTSGRFEVMAGQEYVLFDRDFDVNATPYRMVTDKPLELNNVVLIFSPNPFTKCNDDAGDFRHANSVDIDDFEKWLRKTRKRDNDMVVDRSQWLVITNANAKN
;
A
#
# COMPACT_ATOMS: atom_id res chain seq x y z
N MET A 1 55.37 -23.69 47.96
CA MET A 1 53.89 -23.55 47.98
C MET A 1 53.50 -23.03 46.56
N ASN A 2 53.15 -23.96 45.68
CA ASN A 2 52.91 -23.64 44.26
C ASN A 2 51.41 -23.43 44.01
N ILE A 3 51.02 -22.25 43.66
CA ILE A 3 49.65 -21.92 43.29
C ILE A 3 49.52 -22.09 41.79
N LYS A 4 48.81 -23.12 41.38
CA LYS A 4 48.41 -23.34 39.97
C LYS A 4 47.28 -22.42 39.64
N LYS A 5 47.51 -21.49 38.70
CA LYS A 5 46.46 -20.66 38.06
C LYS A 5 45.75 -21.48 37.00
N THR A 6 44.50 -21.83 37.25
CA THR A 6 43.61 -22.45 36.25
C THR A 6 42.96 -21.31 35.44
N ILE A 7 43.30 -21.25 34.13
CA ILE A 7 42.66 -20.34 33.18
C ILE A 7 41.42 -21.06 32.64
N ILE A 8 40.23 -20.56 32.99
CA ILE A 8 38.97 -21.01 32.41
C ILE A 8 38.74 -20.18 31.13
N GLY A 9 38.97 -20.79 29.97
CA GLY A 9 38.63 -20.23 28.69
C GLY A 9 37.13 -20.31 28.44
N ALA A 10 36.43 -19.15 28.46
CA ALA A 10 35.05 -19.07 28.05
C ALA A 10 34.97 -19.18 26.52
N LEU A 11 34.47 -20.29 26.02
CA LEU A 11 34.16 -20.51 24.60
C LEU A 11 32.86 -19.78 24.28
N LEU A 12 32.95 -18.58 23.68
CA LEU A 12 31.82 -17.87 23.10
C LEU A 12 31.35 -18.62 21.83
N LEU A 13 30.30 -19.41 21.97
CA LEU A 13 29.56 -19.94 20.80
C LEU A 13 28.81 -18.77 20.14
N PHE A 14 29.33 -18.27 19.04
CA PHE A 14 28.56 -17.46 18.10
C PHE A 14 27.55 -18.37 17.40
N ILE A 15 26.29 -18.34 17.86
CA ILE A 15 25.16 -18.88 17.11
C ILE A 15 24.92 -17.90 15.96
N ALA A 16 25.44 -18.18 14.78
CA ALA A 16 25.05 -17.50 13.56
C ALA A 16 23.57 -17.87 13.31
N ALA A 17 22.66 -16.94 13.59
CA ALA A 17 21.29 -17.06 13.15
C ALA A 17 21.30 -17.23 11.61
N PRO A 18 20.60 -18.23 11.05
CA PRO A 18 20.49 -18.35 9.60
C PRO A 18 19.82 -17.07 9.09
N SER A 19 20.57 -16.24 8.40
CA SER A 19 20.04 -15.16 7.59
C SER A 19 19.24 -15.84 6.47
N PHE A 20 17.92 -15.92 6.59
CA PHE A 20 17.07 -16.28 5.47
C PHE A 20 17.22 -15.16 4.43
N ALA A 21 18.16 -15.36 3.50
CA ALA A 21 18.22 -14.52 2.32
C ALA A 21 16.87 -14.68 1.60
N GLN A 22 16.10 -13.59 1.53
CA GLN A 22 14.85 -13.57 0.77
C GLN A 22 15.16 -14.02 -0.66
N GLN A 23 14.48 -15.06 -1.11
CA GLN A 23 14.75 -15.66 -2.41
C GLN A 23 14.34 -14.69 -3.51
N THR A 24 15.27 -14.32 -4.38
CA THR A 24 15.03 -13.52 -5.57
C THR A 24 14.67 -14.46 -6.71
N GLU A 25 13.60 -14.16 -7.41
CA GLU A 25 13.08 -14.95 -8.53
C GLU A 25 13.17 -14.17 -9.83
N ASN A 26 13.54 -14.88 -10.91
CA ASN A 26 13.45 -14.35 -12.26
C ASN A 26 11.99 -14.39 -12.70
N VAL A 27 11.48 -13.27 -13.19
CA VAL A 27 10.08 -13.08 -13.58
C VAL A 27 9.99 -12.49 -14.99
N HIS A 28 8.91 -12.86 -15.67
CA HIS A 28 8.60 -12.40 -17.03
C HIS A 28 7.11 -12.09 -17.11
N GLY A 29 6.75 -10.99 -17.73
CA GLY A 29 5.36 -10.63 -17.90
C GLY A 29 5.08 -9.89 -19.19
N VAL A 30 3.85 -10.02 -19.66
CA VAL A 30 3.33 -9.33 -20.83
C VAL A 30 2.01 -8.68 -20.45
N TYR A 31 1.84 -7.43 -20.86
CA TYR A 31 0.59 -6.72 -20.66
C TYR A 31 0.18 -6.00 -21.94
N THR A 32 -1.10 -6.10 -22.27
CA THR A 32 -1.68 -5.47 -23.45
C THR A 32 -2.81 -4.54 -23.05
N TYR A 33 -2.78 -3.33 -23.55
CA TYR A 33 -3.80 -2.32 -23.33
C TYR A 33 -4.40 -1.84 -24.65
N THR A 34 -5.71 -1.91 -24.78
CA THR A 34 -6.45 -1.37 -25.92
C THR A 34 -7.04 -0.02 -25.54
N VAL A 35 -6.76 1.00 -26.31
CA VAL A 35 -7.22 2.37 -26.07
C VAL A 35 -8.72 2.48 -26.33
N GLY A 36 -9.44 3.12 -25.38
CA GLY A 36 -10.85 3.45 -25.54
C GLY A 36 -11.09 4.57 -26.57
N GLU A 37 -12.30 4.65 -27.12
CA GLU A 37 -12.64 5.59 -28.19
C GLU A 37 -12.46 7.07 -27.82
N ASP A 38 -12.71 7.43 -26.57
CA ASP A 38 -12.62 8.82 -26.04
C ASP A 38 -11.38 9.05 -25.16
N GLU A 39 -10.42 8.13 -25.15
CA GLU A 39 -9.26 8.21 -24.25
C GLU A 39 -8.17 9.11 -24.84
N THR A 40 -7.77 10.14 -24.07
CA THR A 40 -6.63 11.01 -24.39
C THR A 40 -5.39 10.50 -23.66
N PHE A 41 -4.28 10.34 -24.38
CA PHE A 41 -3.04 9.80 -23.82
C PHE A 41 -1.80 10.37 -24.50
N SER A 42 -0.67 10.32 -23.83
CA SER A 42 0.65 10.42 -24.45
C SER A 42 1.29 9.05 -24.63
N ILE A 43 2.17 8.90 -25.62
CA ILE A 43 2.92 7.65 -25.79
C ILE A 43 3.75 7.29 -24.56
N ALA A 44 4.26 8.30 -23.84
CA ALA A 44 5.04 8.10 -22.60
C ALA A 44 4.18 7.50 -21.50
N GLU A 45 2.96 8.01 -21.30
CA GLU A 45 1.99 7.47 -20.32
C GLU A 45 1.59 6.03 -20.67
N MET A 46 1.27 5.75 -21.95
CA MET A 46 0.92 4.39 -22.37
C MET A 46 2.08 3.42 -22.18
N ARG A 47 3.29 3.85 -22.49
CA ARG A 47 4.49 3.03 -22.27
C ARG A 47 4.66 2.72 -20.78
N HIS A 48 4.53 3.72 -19.91
CA HIS A 48 4.63 3.54 -18.46
C HIS A 48 3.54 2.59 -17.94
N LYS A 49 2.28 2.85 -18.30
CA LYS A 49 1.11 2.02 -17.94
C LYS A 49 1.30 0.55 -18.36
N CYS A 50 1.74 0.30 -19.58
CA CYS A 50 1.95 -1.06 -20.06
C CYS A 50 3.14 -1.76 -19.40
N ILE A 51 4.23 -1.05 -19.11
CA ILE A 51 5.39 -1.62 -18.41
C ILE A 51 5.01 -2.00 -16.98
N VAL A 52 4.36 -1.12 -16.23
CA VAL A 52 3.88 -1.39 -14.86
C VAL A 52 2.88 -2.56 -14.88
N GLY A 53 1.93 -2.57 -15.83
CA GLY A 53 1.01 -3.68 -16.01
C GLY A 53 1.72 -5.02 -16.25
N ALA A 54 2.75 -5.04 -17.11
CA ALA A 54 3.53 -6.25 -17.37
C ALA A 54 4.35 -6.72 -16.16
N GLN A 55 4.88 -5.80 -15.35
CA GLN A 55 5.54 -6.12 -14.09
C GLN A 55 4.56 -6.75 -13.08
N ASN A 56 3.35 -6.21 -12.98
CA ASN A 56 2.30 -6.75 -12.11
C ASN A 56 1.85 -8.14 -12.55
N GLU A 57 1.68 -8.39 -13.86
CA GLU A 57 1.37 -9.72 -14.38
C GLU A 57 2.49 -10.73 -14.08
N ALA A 58 3.75 -10.33 -14.24
CA ALA A 58 4.90 -11.18 -13.89
C ALA A 58 4.91 -11.57 -12.40
N ILE A 59 4.61 -10.61 -11.51
CA ILE A 59 4.51 -10.83 -10.07
C ILE A 59 3.34 -11.75 -9.74
N LYS A 60 2.17 -11.52 -10.32
CA LYS A 60 0.98 -12.36 -10.11
C LYS A 60 1.23 -13.80 -10.53
N GLU A 61 1.83 -14.02 -11.70
CA GLU A 61 2.11 -15.36 -12.20
C GLU A 61 3.03 -16.13 -11.26
N LYS A 62 4.08 -15.48 -10.74
CA LYS A 62 5.09 -16.12 -9.92
C LYS A 62 4.68 -16.29 -8.45
N PHE A 63 3.97 -15.30 -7.87
CA PHE A 63 3.63 -15.24 -6.45
C PHE A 63 2.12 -15.44 -6.18
N ASN A 64 1.41 -16.10 -7.11
CA ASN A 64 -0.05 -16.25 -7.13
C ASN A 64 -0.65 -16.90 -5.86
N GLU A 65 0.08 -17.82 -5.19
CA GLU A 65 -0.42 -18.48 -3.98
C GLU A 65 -0.62 -17.48 -2.83
N ASN A 66 0.26 -16.47 -2.71
CA ASN A 66 0.17 -15.42 -1.71
C ASN A 66 -0.92 -14.40 -2.03
N ILE A 67 -1.14 -14.13 -3.32
CA ILE A 67 -2.19 -13.21 -3.80
C ILE A 67 -3.58 -13.79 -3.50
N LYS A 68 -3.82 -15.07 -3.77
CA LYS A 68 -5.12 -15.73 -3.54
C LYS A 68 -5.54 -15.75 -2.07
N ALA A 69 -4.60 -15.83 -1.14
CA ALA A 69 -4.89 -15.77 0.29
C ALA A 69 -5.49 -14.41 0.71
N ASN A 70 -5.13 -13.34 0.03
CA ASN A 70 -5.62 -11.98 0.32
C ASN A 70 -6.91 -11.62 -0.43
N THR A 71 -7.11 -12.16 -1.63
CA THR A 71 -8.28 -11.86 -2.51
C THR A 71 -9.60 -12.32 -1.90
N ASN A 72 -9.59 -13.41 -1.13
CA ASN A 72 -10.79 -13.90 -0.43
C ASN A 72 -11.35 -12.94 0.64
N MET A 73 -10.62 -11.83 0.94
CA MET A 73 -11.11 -10.80 1.85
C MET A 73 -11.94 -9.71 1.17
N VAL A 74 -11.88 -9.60 -0.16
CA VAL A 74 -12.70 -8.65 -0.94
C VAL A 74 -13.95 -9.40 -1.44
N ASP A 75 -14.70 -10.01 -0.52
CA ASP A 75 -16.04 -10.57 -0.80
C ASP A 75 -17.02 -9.40 -0.95
N MET A 76 -16.87 -8.66 -2.04
CA MET A 76 -17.77 -7.57 -2.39
C MET A 76 -18.33 -7.84 -3.77
N ASP A 77 -19.65 -7.85 -3.85
CA ASP A 77 -20.47 -7.78 -5.08
C ASP A 77 -20.17 -6.45 -5.87
N ILE A 78 -18.89 -6.15 -6.08
CA ILE A 78 -18.45 -4.94 -6.78
C ILE A 78 -18.04 -5.37 -8.17
N SER A 79 -18.95 -5.20 -9.12
CA SER A 79 -18.69 -5.48 -10.52
C SER A 79 -18.17 -4.23 -11.24
N GLY A 80 -17.05 -4.37 -11.95
CA GLY A 80 -16.48 -3.35 -12.81
C GLY A 80 -15.02 -3.66 -13.15
N GLU A 81 -14.69 -3.70 -14.44
CA GLU A 81 -13.35 -4.06 -14.93
C GLU A 81 -12.24 -3.15 -14.34
N ALA A 82 -12.52 -1.84 -14.22
CA ALA A 82 -11.57 -0.89 -13.66
C ALA A 82 -11.29 -1.14 -12.16
N ILE A 83 -12.31 -1.55 -11.40
CA ILE A 83 -12.19 -1.86 -9.98
C ILE A 83 -11.41 -3.16 -9.79
N SER A 84 -11.72 -4.20 -10.58
CA SER A 84 -10.98 -5.47 -10.54
C SER A 84 -9.51 -5.27 -10.86
N ARG A 85 -9.18 -4.49 -11.88
CA ARG A 85 -7.78 -4.15 -12.21
C ARG A 85 -7.07 -3.42 -11.08
N PHE A 86 -7.74 -2.49 -10.41
CA PHE A 86 -7.16 -1.77 -9.29
C PHE A 86 -6.87 -2.70 -8.10
N VAL A 87 -7.80 -3.61 -7.77
CA VAL A 87 -7.58 -4.61 -6.72
C VAL A 87 -6.38 -5.48 -7.06
N GLU A 88 -6.31 -6.01 -8.28
CA GLU A 88 -5.20 -6.82 -8.74
C GLU A 88 -3.84 -6.10 -8.69
N GLU A 89 -3.81 -4.80 -9.03
CA GLU A 89 -2.61 -3.96 -8.95
C GLU A 89 -2.12 -3.82 -7.50
N ILE A 90 -3.03 -3.53 -6.56
CA ILE A 90 -2.68 -3.42 -5.13
C ILE A 90 -2.21 -4.76 -4.55
N GLU A 91 -2.79 -5.87 -4.97
CA GLU A 91 -2.38 -7.20 -4.55
C GLU A 91 -0.99 -7.56 -5.06
N ALA A 92 -0.66 -7.21 -6.31
CA ALA A 92 0.69 -7.40 -6.85
C ALA A 92 1.73 -6.62 -6.04
N TYR A 93 1.44 -5.35 -5.68
CA TYR A 93 2.32 -4.55 -4.82
C TYR A 93 2.47 -5.12 -3.40
N SER A 94 1.51 -5.91 -2.95
CA SER A 94 1.54 -6.53 -1.63
C SER A 94 2.33 -7.84 -1.60
N ALA A 95 2.36 -8.56 -2.72
CA ALA A 95 2.95 -9.89 -2.81
C ALA A 95 4.47 -9.87 -3.00
N ALA A 96 4.96 -9.04 -3.91
CA ALA A 96 6.37 -9.01 -4.23
C ALA A 96 6.87 -7.61 -4.65
N GLU A 97 8.17 -7.42 -4.53
CA GLU A 97 8.89 -6.23 -4.95
C GLU A 97 9.65 -6.50 -6.26
N TRP A 98 9.41 -5.67 -7.29
CA TRP A 98 10.23 -5.65 -8.49
C TRP A 98 11.59 -5.03 -8.18
N LEU A 99 12.67 -5.78 -8.33
CA LEU A 99 14.02 -5.34 -7.96
C LEU A 99 14.73 -4.60 -9.09
N GLY A 100 14.43 -4.98 -10.33
CA GLY A 100 15.02 -4.38 -11.52
C GLY A 100 14.81 -5.24 -12.77
N ASP A 101 15.05 -4.61 -13.92
CA ASP A 101 14.97 -5.28 -15.21
C ASP A 101 16.24 -6.09 -15.46
N SER A 102 16.11 -7.37 -15.85
CA SER A 102 17.22 -8.24 -16.24
C SER A 102 17.63 -8.00 -17.70
N LYS A 103 16.73 -7.48 -18.53
CA LYS A 103 16.99 -7.00 -19.89
C LYS A 103 16.01 -5.89 -20.27
N PRO A 104 16.30 -5.08 -21.30
CA PRO A 104 15.42 -3.99 -21.73
C PRO A 104 14.00 -4.47 -22.05
N SER A 105 13.00 -3.72 -21.56
CA SER A 105 11.60 -3.95 -21.88
C SER A 105 11.32 -3.72 -23.36
N VAL A 106 10.42 -4.50 -23.93
CA VAL A 106 9.91 -4.32 -25.29
C VAL A 106 8.56 -3.61 -25.20
N PHE A 107 8.37 -2.55 -25.98
CA PHE A 107 7.11 -1.83 -26.06
C PHE A 107 6.71 -1.70 -27.53
N LYS A 108 5.49 -2.10 -27.85
CA LYS A 108 4.93 -2.09 -29.21
C LYS A 108 3.58 -1.41 -29.23
N ALA A 109 3.26 -0.77 -30.35
CA ALA A 109 1.94 -0.27 -30.67
C ALA A 109 1.46 -0.97 -31.94
N ASP A 110 0.23 -1.41 -31.97
CA ASP A 110 -0.42 -2.03 -33.12
C ASP A 110 -1.79 -1.39 -33.34
N TYR A 111 -2.14 -1.20 -34.63
CA TYR A 111 -3.43 -0.66 -34.99
C TYR A 111 -4.12 -1.66 -35.94
N ALA A 112 -5.15 -2.31 -35.43
CA ALA A 112 -5.92 -3.30 -36.16
C ALA A 112 -7.41 -3.20 -35.83
N ALA A 113 -8.28 -3.42 -36.77
CA ALA A 113 -9.73 -3.38 -36.62
C ALA A 113 -10.24 -2.09 -35.92
N ASP A 114 -9.72 -0.94 -36.37
CA ASP A 114 -10.01 0.40 -35.82
C ASP A 114 -9.70 0.60 -34.32
N ARG A 115 -8.80 -0.22 -33.78
CA ARG A 115 -8.36 -0.14 -32.40
C ARG A 115 -6.85 0.00 -32.29
N LEU A 116 -6.41 0.93 -31.46
CA LEU A 116 -5.01 1.09 -31.10
C LEU A 116 -4.71 0.28 -29.82
N THR A 117 -3.72 -0.60 -29.93
CA THR A 117 -3.33 -1.50 -28.85
C THR A 117 -1.85 -1.32 -28.54
N PHE A 118 -1.53 -1.20 -27.27
CA PHE A 118 -0.16 -1.13 -26.78
C PHE A 118 0.18 -2.40 -25.99
N THR A 119 1.34 -2.98 -26.27
CA THR A 119 1.83 -4.17 -25.57
C THR A 119 3.21 -3.89 -25.01
N ALA A 120 3.41 -4.21 -23.72
CA ALA A 120 4.73 -4.25 -23.11
C ALA A 120 5.08 -5.68 -22.69
N GLU A 121 6.35 -6.02 -22.83
CA GLU A 121 6.94 -7.27 -22.37
C GLU A 121 8.17 -6.93 -21.52
N VAL A 122 8.25 -7.50 -20.32
CA VAL A 122 9.28 -7.20 -19.32
C VAL A 122 9.90 -8.49 -18.78
N TRP A 123 11.17 -8.39 -18.42
CA TRP A 123 11.93 -9.45 -17.74
C TRP A 123 12.70 -8.81 -16.61
N GLY A 124 12.63 -9.38 -15.45
CA GLY A 124 13.30 -8.82 -14.30
C GLY A 124 13.46 -9.81 -13.18
N GLU A 125 13.89 -9.27 -12.05
CA GLU A 125 14.00 -9.98 -10.80
C GLU A 125 12.96 -9.42 -9.83
N ALA A 126 12.24 -10.31 -9.15
CA ALA A 126 11.30 -9.94 -8.10
C ALA A 126 11.59 -10.74 -6.83
N ARG A 127 11.21 -10.18 -5.70
CA ARG A 127 11.40 -10.76 -4.39
C ARG A 127 10.10 -10.71 -3.61
N GLU A 128 9.73 -11.82 -3.01
CA GLU A 128 8.58 -11.91 -2.12
C GLU A 128 8.69 -10.90 -0.97
N ILE A 129 7.58 -10.24 -0.65
CA ILE A 129 7.50 -9.31 0.47
C ILE A 129 7.13 -10.09 1.73
N THR A 130 8.10 -10.32 2.61
CA THR A 130 7.84 -10.84 3.95
C THR A 130 7.58 -9.67 4.90
N GLN A 131 6.48 -9.77 5.66
CA GLN A 131 6.14 -8.76 6.68
C GLN A 131 6.79 -9.12 8.02
N PRO A 132 7.30 -8.14 8.77
CA PRO A 132 7.70 -8.37 10.15
C PRO A 132 6.50 -8.83 10.99
N SER A 133 6.75 -9.74 11.94
CA SER A 133 5.70 -10.26 12.82
C SER A 133 5.46 -9.27 13.98
N VAL A 134 4.69 -8.23 13.75
CA VAL A 134 4.18 -7.33 14.80
C VAL A 134 2.65 -7.46 14.84
N ASP A 135 2.09 -7.85 15.99
CA ASP A 135 0.63 -8.00 16.18
C ASP A 135 -0.04 -6.62 16.25
N LEU A 136 -0.16 -5.95 15.10
CA LEU A 136 -0.89 -4.69 14.99
C LEU A 136 -2.40 -4.97 15.01
N ARG A 137 -3.13 -4.24 15.85
CA ARG A 137 -4.60 -4.31 15.90
C ARG A 137 -5.16 -3.00 15.39
N TRP A 138 -5.95 -3.07 14.33
CA TRP A 138 -6.61 -1.91 13.81
C TRP A 138 -7.91 -2.25 13.10
N SER A 139 -8.82 -1.30 13.12
CA SER A 139 -10.14 -1.43 12.48
C SER A 139 -10.63 -0.08 11.98
N ILE A 140 -11.43 -0.14 10.93
CA ILE A 140 -12.10 1.02 10.33
C ILE A 140 -13.51 1.12 10.91
N LEU A 141 -13.90 2.33 11.32
CA LEU A 141 -15.17 2.61 11.97
C LEU A 141 -15.93 3.68 11.16
N CYS A 142 -17.24 3.48 10.97
CA CYS A 142 -18.11 4.37 10.21
C CYS A 142 -19.09 5.09 11.16
N GLY A 143 -19.01 6.41 11.25
CA GLY A 143 -19.97 7.24 11.97
C GLY A 143 -19.85 7.28 13.49
N GLY A 144 -19.05 6.43 14.11
CA GLY A 144 -18.81 6.39 15.56
C GLY A 144 -17.47 5.76 15.92
N THR A 145 -17.07 5.83 17.20
CA THR A 145 -15.72 5.50 17.67
C THR A 145 -15.61 4.18 18.45
N THR A 146 -16.73 3.48 18.63
CA THR A 146 -16.75 2.18 19.32
C THR A 146 -16.73 1.02 18.34
N ASP A 147 -16.34 -0.18 18.79
CA ASP A 147 -16.22 -1.37 17.93
C ASP A 147 -17.52 -1.78 17.22
N SER A 148 -18.69 -1.36 17.76
CA SER A 148 -19.99 -1.56 17.11
C SER A 148 -20.16 -0.82 15.80
N TYR A 149 -19.30 0.16 15.49
CA TYR A 149 -19.28 0.93 14.24
C TYR A 149 -18.30 0.39 13.22
N GLN A 150 -17.71 -0.78 13.47
CA GLN A 150 -16.76 -1.38 12.51
C GLN A 150 -17.46 -1.64 11.17
N SER A 151 -16.93 -1.03 10.11
CA SER A 151 -17.49 -1.13 8.76
C SER A 151 -16.44 -0.78 7.71
N LYS A 152 -16.53 -1.47 6.58
CA LYS A 152 -15.80 -1.14 5.34
C LYS A 152 -16.69 -0.41 4.32
N LYS A 153 -18.00 -0.29 4.61
CA LYS A 153 -19.01 0.33 3.75
C LYS A 153 -19.41 1.69 4.32
N PHE A 154 -19.38 2.70 3.48
CA PHE A 154 -19.70 4.09 3.80
C PHE A 154 -20.73 4.63 2.82
N ASN A 155 -21.63 5.45 3.30
CA ASN A 155 -22.40 6.33 2.44
C ASN A 155 -21.65 7.63 2.22
N ASN A 156 -21.96 8.32 1.13
CA ASN A 156 -21.41 9.63 0.85
C ASN A 156 -21.60 10.60 2.05
N ARG A 157 -20.51 11.20 2.51
CA ARG A 157 -20.37 12.09 3.68
C ARG A 157 -20.36 11.42 5.05
N ASP A 158 -20.35 10.12 5.16
CA ASP A 158 -20.11 9.45 6.44
C ASP A 158 -18.72 9.81 7.01
N ARG A 159 -18.65 9.89 8.34
CA ARG A 159 -17.38 10.10 9.03
C ARG A 159 -16.64 8.79 9.15
N ILE A 160 -15.32 8.84 8.96
CA ILE A 160 -14.44 7.70 9.18
C ILE A 160 -13.59 7.93 10.43
N TYR A 161 -13.35 6.83 11.16
CA TYR A 161 -12.39 6.75 12.24
C TYR A 161 -11.56 5.49 12.07
N ILE A 162 -10.35 5.47 12.61
CA ILE A 162 -9.51 4.26 12.65
C ILE A 162 -9.10 4.03 14.09
N LYS A 163 -9.42 2.85 14.59
CA LYS A 163 -8.92 2.36 15.87
C LYS A 163 -7.59 1.65 15.62
N PHE A 164 -6.57 1.99 16.42
CA PHE A 164 -5.23 1.44 16.23
C PHE A 164 -4.58 1.14 17.58
N LYS A 165 -3.87 0.02 17.67
CA LYS A 165 -3.05 -0.35 18.81
C LYS A 165 -1.85 -1.18 18.36
N SER A 166 -0.66 -0.85 18.88
CA SER A 166 0.58 -1.60 18.68
C SER A 166 1.13 -2.13 20.00
N PRO A 167 1.70 -3.34 20.03
CA PRO A 167 2.38 -3.86 21.22
C PRO A 167 3.72 -3.17 21.48
N VAL A 168 4.28 -2.46 20.50
CA VAL A 168 5.56 -1.75 20.58
C VAL A 168 5.37 -0.29 20.19
N SER A 169 6.21 0.59 20.76
CA SER A 169 6.25 2.01 20.37
C SER A 169 6.84 2.17 18.99
N GLY A 170 6.44 3.20 18.26
CA GLY A 170 6.94 3.46 16.91
C GLY A 170 6.26 4.62 16.22
N TYR A 171 6.22 4.57 14.92
CA TYR A 171 5.71 5.62 14.03
C TYR A 171 4.67 5.03 13.09
N LEU A 172 3.58 5.76 12.93
CA LEU A 172 2.43 5.34 12.13
C LEU A 172 2.21 6.32 10.99
N ALA A 173 1.96 5.80 9.78
CA ALA A 173 1.41 6.57 8.68
C ALA A 173 0.21 5.83 8.05
N ILE A 174 -0.75 6.58 7.55
CA ILE A 174 -1.94 6.05 6.87
C ILE A 174 -2.10 6.78 5.56
N TYR A 175 -2.18 6.01 4.49
CA TYR A 175 -2.49 6.48 3.16
C TYR A 175 -3.78 5.84 2.66
N VAL A 176 -4.50 6.56 1.82
CA VAL A 176 -5.67 6.03 1.11
C VAL A 176 -5.39 6.13 -0.37
N LEU A 177 -5.43 4.97 -1.04
CA LEU A 177 -5.24 4.85 -2.48
C LEU A 177 -6.61 4.90 -3.16
N ASP A 178 -6.80 5.93 -3.96
CA ASP A 178 -8.04 6.18 -4.69
C ASP A 178 -8.00 5.50 -6.06
N SER A 179 -8.93 4.57 -6.30
CA SER A 179 -9.05 3.86 -7.57
C SER A 179 -9.45 4.77 -8.73
N SER A 180 -10.13 5.87 -8.44
CA SER A 180 -10.72 6.77 -9.43
C SER A 180 -9.72 7.75 -10.01
N ASN A 181 -8.89 8.34 -9.14
CA ASN A 181 -7.94 9.38 -9.50
C ASN A 181 -6.50 8.89 -9.55
N LYS A 182 -6.26 7.62 -9.20
CA LYS A 182 -4.92 7.02 -9.12
C LYS A 182 -3.97 7.81 -8.21
N LYS A 183 -4.49 8.32 -7.10
CA LYS A 183 -3.75 9.09 -6.11
C LYS A 183 -3.66 8.35 -4.77
N ALA A 184 -2.50 8.50 -4.13
CA ALA A 184 -2.27 8.11 -2.74
C ALA A 184 -2.34 9.36 -1.86
N SER A 185 -3.36 9.45 -1.02
CA SER A 185 -3.60 10.58 -0.11
C SER A 185 -3.06 10.28 1.28
N CYS A 186 -2.20 11.14 1.81
CA CYS A 186 -1.65 11.03 3.16
C CYS A 186 -2.68 11.53 4.20
N TRP A 187 -3.25 10.63 4.99
CA TRP A 187 -4.20 10.97 6.04
C TRP A 187 -3.54 11.10 7.41
N LEU A 188 -2.47 10.34 7.63
CA LEU A 188 -1.65 10.43 8.83
C LEU A 188 -0.16 10.33 8.44
N PRO A 189 0.75 11.13 8.95
CA PRO A 189 0.59 12.19 9.98
C PRO A 189 -0.36 13.31 9.56
N TYR A 190 -1.05 13.88 10.54
CA TYR A 190 -1.93 15.04 10.29
C TYR A 190 -1.14 16.21 9.71
N ARG A 191 -1.79 17.05 8.91
CA ARG A 191 -1.17 18.26 8.36
C ARG A 191 -0.63 19.22 9.42
N SER A 192 -1.31 19.29 10.55
CA SER A 192 -0.91 20.08 11.73
C SER A 192 0.39 19.59 12.37
N ASN A 193 0.80 18.34 12.08
CA ASN A 193 2.01 17.77 12.64
C ASN A 193 3.25 18.23 11.88
N THR A 194 3.93 19.24 12.41
CA THR A 194 5.12 19.86 11.79
C THR A 194 6.34 18.93 11.73
N SER A 195 6.39 17.87 12.58
CA SER A 195 7.46 16.86 12.52
C SER A 195 7.35 15.94 11.29
N GLY A 196 6.17 15.92 10.65
CA GLY A 196 5.87 14.98 9.56
C GLY A 196 5.83 13.51 10.00
N ARG A 197 5.66 13.26 11.31
CA ARG A 197 5.62 11.92 11.92
C ARG A 197 4.50 11.83 12.93
N PHE A 198 3.90 10.67 13.05
CA PHE A 198 2.91 10.38 14.11
C PHE A 198 3.47 9.27 14.99
N GLU A 199 3.77 9.61 16.24
CA GLU A 199 4.33 8.69 17.22
C GLU A 199 3.22 7.94 17.95
N VAL A 200 3.43 6.63 18.16
CA VAL A 200 2.54 5.77 18.92
C VAL A 200 3.29 5.08 20.07
N MET A 201 2.64 4.98 21.21
CA MET A 201 3.18 4.35 22.40
C MET A 201 2.72 2.90 22.51
N ALA A 202 3.62 2.02 22.96
CA ALA A 202 3.32 0.61 23.18
C ALA A 202 2.09 0.41 24.07
N GLY A 203 1.16 -0.43 23.61
CA GLY A 203 -0.03 -0.80 24.36
C GLY A 203 -1.13 0.26 24.45
N GLN A 204 -0.88 1.49 23.98
CA GLN A 204 -1.88 2.55 23.95
C GLN A 204 -2.85 2.32 22.78
N GLU A 205 -4.13 2.54 23.03
CA GLU A 205 -5.17 2.55 22.00
C GLU A 205 -5.37 3.98 21.49
N TYR A 206 -5.46 4.12 20.16
CA TYR A 206 -5.69 5.37 19.47
C TYR A 206 -7.02 5.31 18.70
N VAL A 207 -7.77 6.41 18.75
CA VAL A 207 -8.91 6.65 17.87
C VAL A 207 -8.53 7.81 16.95
N LEU A 208 -8.10 7.47 15.76
CA LEU A 208 -7.59 8.43 14.79
C LEU A 208 -8.74 9.16 14.09
N PHE A 209 -8.48 10.40 13.66
CA PHE A 209 -9.42 11.30 12.98
C PHE A 209 -10.55 11.82 13.90
N ASP A 210 -10.40 11.64 15.22
CA ASP A 210 -11.34 12.10 16.22
C ASP A 210 -10.73 13.23 17.07
N ARG A 211 -11.36 14.41 17.07
CA ARG A 211 -10.90 15.56 17.85
C ARG A 211 -11.16 15.45 19.34
N ASP A 212 -12.08 14.59 19.74
CA ASP A 212 -12.34 14.33 21.16
C ASP A 212 -11.21 13.47 21.76
N PHE A 213 -10.54 12.67 20.93
CA PHE A 213 -9.35 11.88 21.31
C PHE A 213 -8.06 12.69 21.16
N ASP A 214 -7.89 13.40 20.04
CA ASP A 214 -6.73 14.25 19.74
C ASP A 214 -7.20 15.58 19.14
N VAL A 215 -7.04 16.67 19.87
CA VAL A 215 -7.44 18.03 19.45
C VAL A 215 -6.81 18.45 18.10
N ASN A 216 -5.65 17.88 17.76
CA ASN A 216 -4.95 18.15 16.50
C ASN A 216 -5.42 17.25 15.35
N ALA A 217 -6.30 16.28 15.62
CA ALA A 217 -6.79 15.38 14.60
C ALA A 217 -7.51 16.12 13.47
N THR A 218 -7.28 15.65 12.26
CA THR A 218 -8.02 16.09 11.08
C THR A 218 -9.18 15.13 10.85
N PRO A 219 -10.44 15.55 11.05
CA PRO A 219 -11.60 14.70 10.76
C PRO A 219 -11.78 14.53 9.26
N TYR A 220 -12.03 13.31 8.83
CA TYR A 220 -12.33 13.00 7.43
C TYR A 220 -13.78 12.55 7.24
N ARG A 221 -14.32 12.85 6.06
CA ARG A 221 -15.57 12.33 5.56
C ARG A 221 -15.32 11.65 4.23
N MET A 222 -15.95 10.51 4.04
CA MET A 222 -15.91 9.80 2.77
C MET A 222 -16.80 10.52 1.77
N VAL A 223 -16.23 11.01 0.67
CA VAL A 223 -16.96 11.78 -0.34
C VAL A 223 -16.63 11.23 -1.72
N THR A 224 -17.68 10.94 -2.48
CA THR A 224 -17.56 10.56 -3.89
C THR A 224 -18.65 11.20 -4.73
N ASP A 225 -18.34 11.54 -5.96
CA ASP A 225 -19.29 11.97 -7.00
C ASP A 225 -19.79 10.79 -7.85
N LYS A 226 -19.21 9.60 -7.67
CA LYS A 226 -19.57 8.37 -8.37
C LYS A 226 -20.64 7.59 -7.59
N PRO A 227 -21.46 6.75 -8.29
CA PRO A 227 -22.39 5.85 -7.61
C PRO A 227 -21.70 4.92 -6.63
N LEU A 228 -20.47 4.49 -6.97
CA LEU A 228 -19.65 3.61 -6.15
C LEU A 228 -18.17 3.93 -6.37
N GLU A 229 -17.39 3.94 -5.29
CA GLU A 229 -15.95 4.12 -5.30
C GLU A 229 -15.30 3.13 -4.33
N LEU A 230 -14.18 2.55 -4.77
CA LEU A 230 -13.38 1.63 -3.97
C LEU A 230 -12.01 2.26 -3.70
N ASN A 231 -11.62 2.29 -2.42
CA ASN A 231 -10.33 2.80 -1.99
C ASN A 231 -9.60 1.78 -1.12
N ASN A 232 -8.27 1.70 -1.24
CA ASN A 232 -7.46 0.85 -0.37
C ASN A 232 -6.82 1.69 0.73
N VAL A 233 -6.90 1.21 1.98
CA VAL A 233 -6.23 1.85 3.11
C VAL A 233 -4.89 1.15 3.35
N VAL A 234 -3.81 1.92 3.24
CA VAL A 234 -2.44 1.45 3.51
C VAL A 234 -2.01 1.95 4.87
N LEU A 235 -1.86 1.04 5.82
CA LEU A 235 -1.30 1.32 7.13
C LEU A 235 0.18 0.96 7.12
N ILE A 236 1.03 1.93 7.51
CA ILE A 236 2.49 1.77 7.58
C ILE A 236 2.92 2.02 9.00
N PHE A 237 3.52 1.02 9.62
CA PHE A 237 4.05 1.12 10.98
C PHE A 237 5.52 0.69 11.00
N SER A 238 6.34 1.42 11.77
CA SER A 238 7.70 0.99 12.08
C SER A 238 8.11 1.40 13.50
N PRO A 239 8.87 0.56 14.22
CA PRO A 239 9.55 0.98 15.44
C PRO A 239 10.57 2.09 15.20
N ASN A 240 11.06 2.19 13.96
CA ASN A 240 12.07 3.17 13.55
C ASN A 240 11.43 4.40 12.90
N PRO A 241 11.99 5.61 13.10
CA PRO A 241 11.45 6.81 12.48
C PRO A 241 11.64 6.80 10.96
N PHE A 242 10.59 7.10 10.22
CA PHE A 242 10.64 7.28 8.78
C PHE A 242 10.00 8.61 8.36
N THR A 243 10.34 9.07 7.17
CA THR A 243 9.78 10.30 6.61
C THR A 243 8.63 9.94 5.67
N LYS A 244 7.50 10.61 5.79
CA LYS A 244 6.35 10.44 4.90
C LYS A 244 6.74 10.69 3.43
N CYS A 245 5.94 10.16 2.50
CA CYS A 245 6.08 10.47 1.10
C CYS A 245 5.96 11.99 0.87
N ASN A 246 6.81 12.54 0.00
CA ASN A 246 6.63 13.91 -0.46
C ASN A 246 5.32 13.97 -1.24
N ASP A 247 4.41 14.73 -0.70
CA ASP A 247 3.11 14.98 -1.26
C ASP A 247 3.01 16.43 -1.73
N ASP A 248 2.23 16.68 -2.75
CA ASP A 248 1.93 18.04 -3.19
C ASP A 248 1.31 18.82 -2.03
N ALA A 249 1.66 20.11 -1.93
CA ALA A 249 1.03 21.02 -1.01
C ALA A 249 -0.42 21.31 -1.51
N GLY A 250 -1.31 20.33 -1.35
CA GLY A 250 -2.72 20.48 -1.67
C GLY A 250 -3.36 21.65 -0.92
N ASP A 251 -4.53 22.05 -1.32
CA ASP A 251 -5.25 23.07 -0.57
C ASP A 251 -5.61 22.55 0.85
N PHE A 252 -6.00 23.46 1.75
CA PHE A 252 -6.33 23.12 3.14
C PHE A 252 -7.56 22.20 3.28
N ARG A 253 -8.29 21.95 2.20
CA ARG A 253 -9.54 21.16 2.20
C ARG A 253 -9.33 19.71 1.85
N HIS A 254 -8.23 19.39 1.15
CA HIS A 254 -7.92 18.04 0.67
C HIS A 254 -6.67 17.50 1.35
N ALA A 255 -6.60 16.19 1.54
CA ALA A 255 -5.39 15.52 1.97
C ALA A 255 -4.30 15.70 0.91
N ASN A 256 -3.05 15.85 1.35
CA ASN A 256 -1.92 15.85 0.43
C ASN A 256 -1.82 14.51 -0.29
N SER A 257 -1.60 14.55 -1.59
CA SER A 257 -1.58 13.35 -2.42
C SER A 257 -0.44 13.35 -3.42
N VAL A 258 -0.02 12.14 -3.79
CA VAL A 258 0.94 11.87 -4.87
C VAL A 258 0.34 10.82 -5.80
N ASP A 259 0.93 10.62 -6.96
CA ASP A 259 0.57 9.48 -7.81
C ASP A 259 0.86 8.16 -7.09
N ILE A 260 0.04 7.13 -7.33
CA ILE A 260 0.22 5.81 -6.70
C ILE A 260 1.61 5.25 -7.05
N ASP A 261 2.08 5.40 -8.28
CA ASP A 261 3.41 4.93 -8.70
C ASP A 261 4.55 5.59 -7.92
N ASP A 262 4.46 6.91 -7.66
CA ASP A 262 5.46 7.63 -6.85
C ASP A 262 5.39 7.23 -5.38
N PHE A 263 4.18 6.99 -4.85
CA PHE A 263 3.99 6.42 -3.52
C PHE A 263 4.61 5.03 -3.41
N GLU A 264 4.37 4.13 -4.36
CA GLU A 264 4.94 2.77 -4.35
C GLU A 264 6.47 2.80 -4.46
N LYS A 265 7.01 3.68 -5.29
CA LYS A 265 8.46 3.89 -5.41
C LYS A 265 9.08 4.38 -4.10
N TRP A 266 8.42 5.34 -3.42
CA TRP A 266 8.85 5.81 -2.11
C TRP A 266 8.77 4.69 -1.07
N LEU A 267 7.67 3.93 -1.03
CA LEU A 267 7.45 2.87 -0.07
C LEU A 267 8.51 1.76 -0.21
N ARG A 268 8.79 1.30 -1.44
CA ARG A 268 9.87 0.34 -1.72
C ARG A 268 11.22 0.84 -1.21
N LYS A 269 11.56 2.11 -1.50
CA LYS A 269 12.82 2.72 -1.05
C LYS A 269 12.91 2.81 0.48
N THR A 270 11.80 3.06 1.15
CA THR A 270 11.73 3.18 2.61
C THR A 270 11.87 1.80 3.27
N ARG A 271 11.16 0.79 2.76
CA ARG A 271 11.27 -0.60 3.24
C ARG A 271 12.67 -1.19 3.08
N LYS A 272 13.37 -0.88 2.00
CA LYS A 272 14.78 -1.32 1.82
C LYS A 272 15.72 -0.83 2.93
N ARG A 273 15.35 0.24 3.63
CA ARG A 273 16.16 0.84 4.70
C ARG A 273 15.67 0.44 6.09
N ASP A 274 14.49 -0.15 6.15
CA ASP A 274 13.80 -0.47 7.40
C ASP A 274 13.09 -1.83 7.27
N ASN A 275 13.80 -2.87 7.69
CA ASN A 275 13.28 -4.24 7.65
C ASN A 275 12.21 -4.52 8.71
N ASP A 276 12.06 -3.64 9.70
CA ASP A 276 11.04 -3.76 10.75
C ASP A 276 9.73 -3.08 10.36
N MET A 277 9.67 -2.46 9.18
CA MET A 277 8.49 -1.78 8.68
C MET A 277 7.40 -2.75 8.26
N VAL A 278 6.24 -2.63 8.91
CA VAL A 278 5.00 -3.34 8.55
C VAL A 278 4.19 -2.47 7.60
N VAL A 279 3.69 -3.07 6.52
CA VAL A 279 2.78 -2.42 5.57
C VAL A 279 1.54 -3.30 5.44
N ASP A 280 0.42 -2.84 5.96
CA ASP A 280 -0.86 -3.55 5.90
C ASP A 280 -1.80 -2.87 4.91
N ARG A 281 -2.26 -3.62 3.90
CA ARG A 281 -3.18 -3.20 2.84
C ARG A 281 -4.50 -3.99 2.87
N SER A 282 -4.75 -4.71 3.94
CA SER A 282 -5.88 -5.63 4.07
C SER A 282 -7.25 -4.95 4.12
N GLN A 283 -7.29 -3.62 4.30
CA GLN A 283 -8.54 -2.90 4.48
C GLN A 283 -8.93 -2.09 3.24
N TRP A 284 -10.16 -2.32 2.82
CA TRP A 284 -10.76 -1.63 1.68
C TRP A 284 -11.96 -0.80 2.14
N LEU A 285 -12.16 0.35 1.51
CA LEU A 285 -13.31 1.23 1.74
C LEU A 285 -14.20 1.23 0.51
N VAL A 286 -15.47 0.94 0.70
CA VAL A 286 -16.51 1.08 -0.30
C VAL A 286 -17.35 2.30 0.04
N ILE A 287 -17.38 3.27 -0.87
CA ILE A 287 -18.18 4.48 -0.71
C ILE A 287 -19.30 4.43 -1.72
N THR A 288 -20.54 4.58 -1.27
CA THR A 288 -21.73 4.63 -2.12
C THR A 288 -22.36 6.01 -2.10
N ASN A 289 -22.79 6.49 -3.25
CA ASN A 289 -23.53 7.74 -3.39
C ASN A 289 -24.81 7.53 -4.17
N ALA A 290 -25.92 7.37 -3.45
CA ALA A 290 -27.24 7.16 -4.05
C ALA A 290 -27.72 8.34 -4.90
N ASN A 291 -27.10 9.53 -4.77
CA ASN A 291 -27.47 10.74 -5.50
C ASN A 291 -26.52 11.02 -6.69
N ALA A 292 -25.53 10.17 -6.93
CA ALA A 292 -24.67 10.31 -8.09
C ALA A 292 -25.48 10.06 -9.37
N LYS A 293 -25.29 10.89 -10.37
CA LYS A 293 -25.88 10.68 -11.71
C LYS A 293 -24.97 9.69 -12.45
N ASN A 294 -25.60 8.70 -13.05
CA ASN A 294 -24.93 7.79 -13.99
C ASN A 294 -24.44 8.55 -15.22
#